data_7d9cca0cb379c5a8e29ce7c77be10f36
#
_entry.id   7d9cca0cb379c5a8e29ce7c77be10f36
#
_cell.length_a   1.000
_cell.length_b   1.000
_cell.length_c   1.000
_cell.angle_alpha   90.00
_cell.angle_beta   90.00
_cell.angle_gamma   90.00
#
_symmetry.space_group_name_H-M   'P 1'
#
loop_
_entity.id
_entity.type
_entity.pdbx_description
1 polymer ?
#
loop_
_entity_poly.entity_id
_entity_poly.type
_entity_poly.pdbx_seq_one_letter_code
_entity_poly.pdbx_strand_id
1 'polypeptide(L)'
;MKDILYRLFEHQYLGRDEARTILQNIAEGKYNDSQIASLITVYLMRNISVEELAGFREALLEMRVPVDLSEFKPIDIVGTGGDGKNTFNISTASCFVVAGAGYNVVKHGNYGATSVSGASNVMEQHGVKFTADIDRLRRSMESCHIAYLHAPLFNPALKAVASIRKSLGVRSFFNMLGPLVNPVMPTYQLLGVYNLPLLRLYSYTYQESRTRFAVVHSLDGYDEISLTAEFKVAMPEKEKLYTPCLLYTSPSPRD
;
A
#
# COMPACT_ATOMS: atom_id res chain seq x y z
N MET A 1 7.91 25.99 -1.50
CA MET A 1 8.61 24.93 -2.26
C MET A 1 10.10 25.23 -2.49
N LYS A 2 10.51 26.42 -2.98
CA LYS A 2 11.92 26.69 -3.31
C LYS A 2 12.87 26.41 -2.12
N ASP A 3 12.60 26.98 -0.96
CA ASP A 3 13.44 26.79 0.24
C ASP A 3 13.46 25.35 0.74
N ILE A 4 12.33 24.65 0.59
CA ILE A 4 12.22 23.22 0.90
C ILE A 4 13.15 22.43 -0.02
N LEU A 5 13.12 22.67 -1.33
CA LEU A 5 13.98 21.97 -2.29
C LEU A 5 15.47 22.22 -2.01
N TYR A 6 15.88 23.45 -1.67
CA TYR A 6 17.27 23.73 -1.30
C TYR A 6 17.72 22.90 -0.10
N ARG A 7 16.92 22.85 0.97
CA ARG A 7 17.23 22.02 2.14
C ARG A 7 17.32 20.52 1.78
N LEU A 8 16.41 20.03 0.94
CA LEU A 8 16.43 18.63 0.50
C LEU A 8 17.66 18.33 -0.39
N PHE A 9 18.11 19.27 -1.22
CA PHE A 9 19.33 19.14 -2.02
C PHE A 9 20.59 19.10 -1.15
N GLU A 10 20.54 19.71 0.04
CA GLU A 10 21.58 19.62 1.07
C GLU A 10 21.43 18.38 1.97
N HIS A 11 20.65 17.38 1.54
CA HIS A 11 20.38 16.12 2.25
C HIS A 11 19.67 16.27 3.61
N GLN A 12 19.04 17.41 3.87
CA GLN A 12 18.20 17.56 5.05
C GLN A 12 16.88 16.78 4.88
N TYR A 13 16.30 16.35 6.00
CA TYR A 13 15.01 15.66 6.02
C TYR A 13 13.90 16.61 6.41
N LEU A 14 12.67 16.29 5.95
CA LEU A 14 11.47 16.98 6.39
C LEU A 14 11.00 16.37 7.72
N GLY A 15 10.46 17.22 8.58
CA GLY A 15 9.66 16.75 9.70
C GLY A 15 8.28 16.26 9.22
N ARG A 16 7.58 15.50 10.08
CA ARG A 16 6.28 14.90 9.79
C ARG A 16 5.21 15.93 9.38
N ASP A 17 5.06 17.01 10.16
CA ASP A 17 4.09 18.06 9.84
C ASP A 17 4.44 18.84 8.57
N GLU A 18 5.73 19.00 8.29
CA GLU A 18 6.20 19.65 7.07
C GLU A 18 5.90 18.78 5.85
N ALA A 19 6.19 17.50 5.89
CA ALA A 19 5.87 16.54 4.84
C ALA A 19 4.35 16.48 4.58
N ARG A 20 3.54 16.44 5.65
CA ARG A 20 2.08 16.50 5.59
C ARG A 20 1.61 17.76 4.89
N THR A 21 2.11 18.93 5.29
CA THR A 21 1.75 20.22 4.71
C THR A 21 2.14 20.32 3.22
N ILE A 22 3.30 19.80 2.86
CA ILE A 22 3.75 19.77 1.45
C ILE A 22 2.78 18.97 0.58
N LEU A 23 2.34 17.80 1.03
CA LEU A 23 1.43 16.98 0.25
C LEU A 23 0.03 17.59 0.15
N GLN A 24 -0.46 18.22 1.21
CA GLN A 24 -1.70 19.00 1.16
C GLN A 24 -1.60 20.13 0.13
N ASN A 25 -0.52 20.90 0.14
CA ASN A 25 -0.27 21.97 -0.82
C ASN A 25 -0.14 21.47 -2.26
N ILE A 26 0.41 20.27 -2.48
CA ILE A 26 0.42 19.61 -3.80
C ILE A 26 -1.02 19.31 -4.25
N ALA A 27 -1.83 18.74 -3.38
CA ALA A 27 -3.22 18.39 -3.67
C ALA A 27 -4.08 19.64 -3.98
N GLU A 28 -3.78 20.76 -3.33
CA GLU A 28 -4.42 22.06 -3.56
C GLU A 28 -3.88 22.83 -4.78
N GLY A 29 -2.90 22.27 -5.49
CA GLY A 29 -2.33 22.90 -6.70
C GLY A 29 -1.44 24.11 -6.44
N LYS A 30 -0.89 24.28 -5.22
CA LYS A 30 -0.03 25.42 -4.85
C LYS A 30 1.38 25.33 -5.45
N TYR A 31 1.74 24.21 -6.04
CA TYR A 31 3.05 23.98 -6.64
C TYR A 31 2.91 23.59 -8.11
N ASN A 32 3.85 24.04 -8.94
CA ASN A 32 3.87 23.67 -10.34
C ASN A 32 4.52 22.29 -10.56
N ASP A 33 4.31 21.73 -11.76
CA ASP A 33 4.77 20.40 -12.14
C ASP A 33 6.28 20.22 -11.97
N SER A 34 7.08 21.25 -12.33
CA SER A 34 8.54 21.20 -12.19
C SER A 34 8.99 21.09 -10.73
N GLN A 35 8.32 21.81 -9.82
CA GLN A 35 8.59 21.76 -8.40
C GLN A 35 8.22 20.38 -7.81
N ILE A 36 7.10 19.82 -8.23
CA ILE A 36 6.66 18.48 -7.79
C ILE A 36 7.59 17.41 -8.36
N ALA A 37 7.98 17.51 -9.63
CA ALA A 37 8.94 16.60 -10.24
C ALA A 37 10.29 16.63 -9.53
N SER A 38 10.79 17.84 -9.17
CA SER A 38 12.03 18.01 -8.41
C SER A 38 11.93 17.34 -7.03
N LEU A 39 10.81 17.51 -6.32
CA LEU A 39 10.56 16.84 -5.05
C LEU A 39 10.59 15.31 -5.20
N ILE A 40 9.90 14.77 -6.21
CA ILE A 40 9.91 13.34 -6.51
C ILE A 40 11.33 12.84 -6.77
N THR A 41 12.12 13.59 -7.53
CA THR A 41 13.49 13.23 -7.89
C THR A 41 14.41 13.16 -6.66
N VAL A 42 14.24 14.05 -5.69
CA VAL A 42 15.00 13.95 -4.41
C VAL A 42 14.80 12.60 -3.75
N TYR A 43 13.55 12.13 -3.67
CA TYR A 43 13.23 10.83 -3.05
C TYR A 43 13.60 9.61 -3.92
N LEU A 44 14.02 9.81 -5.16
CA LEU A 44 14.65 8.78 -5.98
C LEU A 44 16.17 8.69 -5.69
N MET A 45 16.77 9.80 -5.28
CA MET A 45 18.22 9.89 -5.00
C MET A 45 18.59 9.55 -3.55
N ARG A 46 17.63 9.66 -2.63
CA ARG A 46 17.82 9.30 -1.22
C ARG A 46 16.61 8.54 -0.68
N ASN A 47 16.83 7.81 0.41
CA ASN A 47 15.75 7.13 1.10
C ASN A 47 14.81 8.15 1.79
N ILE A 48 13.53 7.86 1.78
CA ILE A 48 12.53 8.57 2.58
C ILE A 48 12.67 8.16 4.05
N SER A 49 12.53 9.11 4.97
CA SER A 49 12.52 8.83 6.41
C SER A 49 11.13 8.34 6.87
N VAL A 50 11.08 7.77 8.10
CA VAL A 50 9.82 7.36 8.73
C VAL A 50 8.90 8.56 8.91
N GLU A 51 9.43 9.69 9.39
CA GLU A 51 8.66 10.92 9.61
C GLU A 51 8.09 11.49 8.32
N GLU A 52 8.89 11.52 7.25
CA GLU A 52 8.44 11.96 5.92
C GLU A 52 7.31 11.06 5.39
N LEU A 53 7.49 9.74 5.47
CA LEU A 53 6.48 8.79 5.02
C LEU A 53 5.19 8.89 5.85
N ALA A 54 5.32 9.02 7.18
CA ALA A 54 4.18 9.20 8.08
C ALA A 54 3.41 10.49 7.76
N GLY A 55 4.10 11.61 7.56
CA GLY A 55 3.48 12.89 7.20
C GLY A 55 2.75 12.82 5.85
N PHE A 56 3.34 12.23 4.82
CA PHE A 56 2.67 12.03 3.54
C PHE A 56 1.45 11.10 3.65
N ARG A 57 1.57 10.02 4.43
CA ARG A 57 0.45 9.12 4.71
C ARG A 57 -0.71 9.84 5.40
N GLU A 58 -0.43 10.63 6.42
CA GLU A 58 -1.44 11.40 7.15
C GLU A 58 -2.18 12.37 6.25
N ALA A 59 -1.46 13.14 5.43
CA ALA A 59 -2.08 14.05 4.47
C ALA A 59 -3.06 13.33 3.54
N LEU A 60 -2.69 12.15 3.00
CA LEU A 60 -3.58 11.38 2.13
C LEU A 60 -4.80 10.83 2.87
N LEU A 61 -4.62 10.36 4.12
CA LEU A 61 -5.72 9.87 4.95
C LEU A 61 -6.68 10.99 5.36
N GLU A 62 -6.20 12.20 5.60
CA GLU A 62 -7.04 13.36 5.89
C GLU A 62 -7.88 13.81 4.68
N MET A 63 -7.29 13.76 3.49
CA MET A 63 -7.93 14.18 2.24
C MET A 63 -8.72 13.07 1.54
N ARG A 64 -8.79 11.88 2.12
CA ARG A 64 -9.53 10.76 1.53
C ARG A 64 -11.03 10.98 1.55
N VAL A 65 -11.74 10.28 0.68
CA VAL A 65 -13.19 10.08 0.83
C VAL A 65 -13.38 9.04 1.95
N PRO A 66 -13.97 9.39 3.08
CA PRO A 66 -14.09 8.48 4.21
C PRO A 66 -15.10 7.36 3.91
N VAL A 67 -14.77 6.16 4.38
CA VAL A 67 -15.64 4.98 4.32
C VAL A 67 -15.58 4.27 5.67
N ASP A 68 -16.72 4.13 6.33
CA ASP A 68 -16.80 3.40 7.60
C ASP A 68 -17.37 1.99 7.37
N LEU A 69 -16.49 1.01 7.51
CA LEU A 69 -16.77 -0.43 7.53
C LEU A 69 -16.15 -1.08 8.77
N SER A 70 -15.91 -0.31 9.83
CA SER A 70 -15.22 -0.73 11.06
C SER A 70 -15.99 -1.84 11.81
N GLU A 71 -17.31 -1.87 11.70
CA GLU A 71 -18.18 -2.90 12.29
C GLU A 71 -17.82 -4.32 11.84
N PHE A 72 -17.30 -4.47 10.61
CA PHE A 72 -16.87 -5.75 10.05
C PHE A 72 -15.48 -6.18 10.53
N LYS A 73 -14.72 -5.33 11.22
CA LYS A 73 -13.32 -5.58 11.65
C LYS A 73 -12.46 -6.14 10.49
N PRO A 74 -12.42 -5.47 9.35
CA PRO A 74 -11.87 -6.06 8.13
C PRO A 74 -10.35 -6.11 8.13
N ILE A 75 -9.81 -6.97 7.26
CA ILE A 75 -8.40 -7.02 6.86
C ILE A 75 -8.20 -6.43 5.46
N ASP A 76 -7.11 -5.70 5.26
CA ASP A 76 -6.56 -5.42 3.93
C ASP A 76 -5.33 -6.29 3.66
N ILE A 77 -5.24 -6.85 2.47
CA ILE A 77 -4.11 -7.66 2.00
C ILE A 77 -3.57 -7.00 0.75
N VAL A 78 -2.38 -6.41 0.84
CA VAL A 78 -1.84 -5.59 -0.24
C VAL A 78 -0.31 -5.69 -0.28
N GLY A 79 0.26 -5.73 -1.49
CA GLY A 79 1.69 -5.60 -1.73
C GLY A 79 2.04 -4.24 -2.31
N THR A 80 3.29 -3.83 -2.12
CA THR A 80 3.84 -2.63 -2.76
C THR A 80 3.96 -2.80 -4.27
N GLY A 81 4.02 -4.05 -4.71
CA GLY A 81 4.42 -4.38 -6.05
C GLY A 81 5.87 -3.98 -6.35
N GLY A 82 6.28 -4.20 -7.59
CA GLY A 82 7.56 -3.73 -8.09
C GLY A 82 8.76 -4.51 -7.61
N ASP A 83 8.55 -5.71 -7.19
CA ASP A 83 9.56 -6.73 -6.96
C ASP A 83 10.24 -7.21 -8.26
N GLY A 84 9.73 -6.78 -9.43
CA GLY A 84 10.22 -7.20 -10.74
C GLY A 84 9.82 -8.63 -11.10
N LYS A 85 8.98 -9.27 -10.31
CA LYS A 85 8.46 -10.62 -10.55
C LYS A 85 7.16 -10.55 -11.33
N ASN A 86 7.05 -11.30 -12.38
CA ASN A 86 5.83 -11.38 -13.21
C ASN A 86 4.92 -12.51 -12.73
N THR A 87 4.51 -12.43 -11.45
CA THR A 87 3.54 -13.36 -10.87
C THR A 87 2.11 -12.95 -11.23
N PHE A 88 1.14 -13.85 -11.05
CA PHE A 88 -0.26 -13.46 -11.00
C PHE A 88 -0.53 -12.57 -9.76
N ASN A 89 -1.69 -11.93 -9.70
CA ASN A 89 -2.03 -11.00 -8.60
C ASN A 89 -2.30 -11.78 -7.30
N ILE A 90 -1.23 -12.24 -6.63
CA ILE A 90 -1.27 -13.11 -5.45
C ILE A 90 -2.08 -12.46 -4.33
N SER A 91 -1.79 -11.20 -3.98
CA SER A 91 -2.53 -10.50 -2.91
C SER A 91 -4.02 -10.34 -3.23
N THR A 92 -4.39 -10.18 -4.51
CA THR A 92 -5.80 -10.12 -4.93
C THR A 92 -6.48 -11.48 -4.78
N ALA A 93 -5.83 -12.55 -5.25
CA ALA A 93 -6.33 -13.92 -5.10
C ALA A 93 -6.48 -14.31 -3.62
N SER A 94 -5.49 -13.96 -2.79
CA SER A 94 -5.54 -14.19 -1.34
C SER A 94 -6.74 -13.52 -0.67
N CYS A 95 -7.17 -12.34 -1.13
CA CYS A 95 -8.36 -11.67 -0.61
C CYS A 95 -9.62 -12.53 -0.80
N PHE A 96 -9.78 -13.16 -1.96
CA PHE A 96 -10.92 -14.05 -2.21
C PHE A 96 -10.87 -15.31 -1.36
N VAL A 97 -9.68 -15.91 -1.16
CA VAL A 97 -9.50 -17.08 -0.30
C VAL A 97 -9.86 -16.75 1.14
N VAL A 98 -9.40 -15.61 1.66
CA VAL A 98 -9.67 -15.15 3.03
C VAL A 98 -11.16 -14.84 3.21
N ALA A 99 -11.79 -14.17 2.23
CA ALA A 99 -13.22 -13.91 2.25
C ALA A 99 -14.04 -15.22 2.19
N GLY A 100 -13.65 -16.17 1.34
CA GLY A 100 -14.26 -17.49 1.24
C GLY A 100 -14.14 -18.33 2.53
N ALA A 101 -13.13 -18.04 3.34
CA ALA A 101 -12.98 -18.62 4.68
C ALA A 101 -13.84 -17.92 5.76
N GLY A 102 -14.66 -16.92 5.39
CA GLY A 102 -15.58 -16.20 6.28
C GLY A 102 -14.97 -14.99 7.00
N TYR A 103 -13.77 -14.53 6.59
CA TYR A 103 -13.18 -13.31 7.13
C TYR A 103 -13.48 -12.10 6.25
N ASN A 104 -13.74 -10.97 6.87
CA ASN A 104 -14.07 -9.75 6.16
C ASN A 104 -12.83 -9.06 5.57
N VAL A 105 -12.86 -8.75 4.28
CA VAL A 105 -11.76 -8.17 3.52
C VAL A 105 -12.17 -6.83 2.91
N VAL A 106 -11.33 -5.80 3.07
CA VAL A 106 -11.47 -4.52 2.38
C VAL A 106 -10.24 -4.30 1.50
N LYS A 107 -10.31 -4.76 0.26
CA LYS A 107 -9.18 -4.63 -0.65
C LYS A 107 -9.11 -3.24 -1.25
N HIS A 108 -8.05 -2.49 -0.90
CA HIS A 108 -7.71 -1.25 -1.57
C HIS A 108 -6.74 -1.52 -2.72
N GLY A 109 -7.03 -0.99 -3.90
CA GLY A 109 -6.21 -1.26 -5.07
C GLY A 109 -6.40 -0.27 -6.23
N ASN A 110 -5.48 -0.36 -7.20
CA ASN A 110 -5.47 0.48 -8.39
C ASN A 110 -5.11 -0.37 -9.62
N TYR A 111 -5.16 0.26 -10.79
CA TYR A 111 -4.55 -0.28 -12.01
C TYR A 111 -3.04 -0.43 -11.84
N GLY A 112 -2.45 -1.34 -12.59
CA GLY A 112 -0.99 -1.51 -12.60
C GLY A 112 -0.30 -0.22 -13.05
N ALA A 113 0.68 0.25 -12.26
CA ALA A 113 1.48 1.41 -12.61
C ALA A 113 2.72 1.03 -13.45
N THR A 114 3.34 -0.10 -13.12
CA THR A 114 4.54 -0.64 -13.77
C THR A 114 4.41 -2.13 -14.11
N SER A 115 3.42 -2.82 -13.55
CA SER A 115 3.10 -4.22 -13.83
C SER A 115 2.13 -4.35 -15.00
N VAL A 116 2.10 -5.51 -15.62
CA VAL A 116 1.17 -5.86 -16.72
C VAL A 116 -0.28 -5.75 -16.24
N SER A 117 -0.56 -6.08 -14.98
CA SER A 117 -1.90 -6.06 -14.39
C SER A 117 -1.85 -5.67 -12.93
N GLY A 118 -2.62 -4.67 -12.54
CA GLY A 118 -2.88 -4.31 -11.14
C GLY A 118 -4.16 -4.95 -10.60
N ALA A 119 -4.44 -4.76 -9.32
CA ALA A 119 -5.63 -5.30 -8.68
C ALA A 119 -6.93 -4.87 -9.37
N SER A 120 -7.04 -3.59 -9.78
CA SER A 120 -8.24 -3.09 -10.48
C SER A 120 -8.42 -3.74 -11.85
N ASN A 121 -7.34 -4.06 -12.57
CA ASN A 121 -7.46 -4.76 -13.85
C ASN A 121 -8.10 -6.14 -13.65
N VAL A 122 -7.66 -6.90 -12.64
CA VAL A 122 -8.22 -8.22 -12.32
C VAL A 122 -9.69 -8.10 -11.94
N MET A 123 -10.02 -7.19 -11.02
CA MET A 123 -11.40 -7.02 -10.53
C MET A 123 -12.36 -6.62 -11.66
N GLU A 124 -11.93 -5.73 -12.55
CA GLU A 124 -12.73 -5.27 -13.69
C GLU A 124 -12.97 -6.40 -14.70
N GLN A 125 -11.96 -7.22 -14.99
CA GLN A 125 -12.08 -8.39 -15.86
C GLN A 125 -13.03 -9.45 -15.29
N HIS A 126 -13.16 -9.53 -13.98
CA HIS A 126 -14.16 -10.36 -13.29
C HIS A 126 -15.54 -9.69 -13.17
N GLY A 127 -15.75 -8.54 -13.81
CA GLY A 127 -17.05 -7.85 -13.86
C GLY A 127 -17.38 -7.01 -12.64
N VAL A 128 -16.41 -6.77 -11.72
CA VAL A 128 -16.63 -5.90 -10.56
C VAL A 128 -16.73 -4.44 -11.01
N LYS A 129 -17.87 -3.81 -10.69
CA LYS A 129 -18.09 -2.38 -10.95
C LYS A 129 -17.64 -1.58 -9.73
N PHE A 130 -16.68 -0.69 -9.92
CA PHE A 130 -16.17 0.16 -8.85
C PHE A 130 -17.19 1.20 -8.42
N THR A 131 -17.33 1.38 -7.12
CA THR A 131 -18.27 2.31 -6.52
C THR A 131 -17.72 2.93 -5.25
N ALA A 132 -18.14 4.16 -4.94
CA ALA A 132 -17.94 4.80 -3.65
C ALA A 132 -19.24 4.85 -2.81
N ASP A 133 -20.29 4.19 -3.28
CA ASP A 133 -21.57 4.06 -2.58
C ASP A 133 -21.41 3.13 -1.37
N ILE A 134 -21.53 3.69 -0.18
CA ILE A 134 -21.31 2.97 1.09
C ILE A 134 -22.30 1.82 1.28
N ASP A 135 -23.54 1.96 0.85
CA ASP A 135 -24.56 0.92 1.00
C ASP A 135 -24.27 -0.29 0.11
N ARG A 136 -23.71 -0.04 -1.08
CA ARG A 136 -23.25 -1.12 -1.96
C ARG A 136 -22.04 -1.83 -1.38
N LEU A 137 -21.09 -1.09 -0.81
CA LEU A 137 -19.92 -1.67 -0.15
C LEU A 137 -20.33 -2.52 1.06
N ARG A 138 -21.28 -2.04 1.88
CA ARG A 138 -21.82 -2.80 3.02
C ARG A 138 -22.50 -4.09 2.57
N ARG A 139 -23.40 -4.02 1.58
CA ARG A 139 -24.02 -5.22 1.01
C ARG A 139 -23.00 -6.22 0.49
N SER A 140 -21.91 -5.77 -0.11
CA SER A 140 -20.81 -6.64 -0.55
C SER A 140 -20.15 -7.34 0.63
N MET A 141 -19.87 -6.60 1.72
CA MET A 141 -19.32 -7.18 2.96
C MET A 141 -20.26 -8.22 3.58
N GLU A 142 -21.55 -7.91 3.67
CA GLU A 142 -22.57 -8.80 4.25
C GLU A 142 -22.79 -10.07 3.42
N SER A 143 -22.72 -9.97 2.09
CA SER A 143 -23.07 -11.08 1.20
C SER A 143 -21.90 -11.97 0.82
N CYS A 144 -20.69 -11.42 0.71
CA CYS A 144 -19.51 -12.17 0.24
C CYS A 144 -18.21 -11.85 0.99
N HIS A 145 -18.29 -11.15 2.12
CA HIS A 145 -17.17 -10.84 3.01
C HIS A 145 -16.02 -10.04 2.35
N ILE A 146 -16.25 -9.42 1.19
CA ILE A 146 -15.23 -8.62 0.52
C ILE A 146 -15.82 -7.34 -0.08
N ALA A 147 -15.16 -6.21 0.14
CA ALA A 147 -15.40 -4.96 -0.58
C ALA A 147 -14.13 -4.50 -1.29
N TYR A 148 -14.29 -4.05 -2.54
CA TYR A 148 -13.18 -3.52 -3.33
C TYR A 148 -13.24 -1.99 -3.37
N LEU A 149 -12.15 -1.36 -2.95
CA LEU A 149 -11.98 0.08 -2.86
C LEU A 149 -11.01 0.54 -3.96
N HIS A 150 -11.56 1.02 -5.07
CA HIS A 150 -10.77 1.52 -6.19
C HIS A 150 -10.14 2.86 -5.83
N ALA A 151 -8.81 2.90 -5.68
CA ALA A 151 -8.07 4.03 -5.14
C ALA A 151 -8.42 5.41 -5.75
N PRO A 152 -8.62 5.57 -7.07
CA PRO A 152 -9.02 6.84 -7.66
C PRO A 152 -10.34 7.42 -7.16
N LEU A 153 -11.25 6.60 -6.64
CA LEU A 153 -12.52 7.05 -6.08
C LEU A 153 -12.38 7.58 -4.65
N PHE A 154 -11.36 7.11 -3.91
CA PHE A 154 -11.23 7.39 -2.47
C PHE A 154 -10.05 8.31 -2.12
N ASN A 155 -9.05 8.42 -3.00
CA ASN A 155 -7.84 9.22 -2.78
C ASN A 155 -7.69 10.31 -3.86
N PRO A 156 -8.55 11.33 -3.88
CA PRO A 156 -8.53 12.37 -4.93
C PRO A 156 -7.23 13.15 -4.96
N ALA A 157 -6.54 13.32 -3.82
CA ALA A 157 -5.25 14.01 -3.73
C ALA A 157 -4.17 13.40 -4.64
N LEU A 158 -4.20 12.09 -4.89
CA LEU A 158 -3.25 11.43 -5.78
C LEU A 158 -3.45 11.78 -7.26
N LYS A 159 -4.60 12.35 -7.65
CA LYS A 159 -4.83 12.82 -9.02
C LYS A 159 -3.91 13.99 -9.38
N ALA A 160 -3.59 14.86 -8.41
CA ALA A 160 -2.72 16.00 -8.62
C ALA A 160 -1.30 15.63 -9.10
N VAL A 161 -0.84 14.44 -8.78
CA VAL A 161 0.51 13.96 -9.16
C VAL A 161 0.49 12.92 -10.28
N ALA A 162 -0.68 12.51 -10.77
CA ALA A 162 -0.81 11.39 -11.70
C ALA A 162 -0.12 11.67 -13.05
N SER A 163 -0.33 12.87 -13.63
CA SER A 163 0.29 13.30 -14.90
C SER A 163 1.82 13.39 -14.77
N ILE A 164 2.30 14.00 -13.69
CA ILE A 164 3.73 14.18 -13.42
C ILE A 164 4.43 12.82 -13.27
N ARG A 165 3.84 11.92 -12.48
CA ARG A 165 4.36 10.56 -12.31
C ARG A 165 4.41 9.78 -13.62
N LYS A 166 3.37 9.92 -14.45
CA LYS A 166 3.33 9.31 -15.78
C LYS A 166 4.41 9.87 -16.71
N SER A 167 4.61 11.19 -16.68
CA SER A 167 5.64 11.85 -17.50
C SER A 167 7.05 11.51 -17.08
N LEU A 168 7.30 11.35 -15.77
CA LEU A 168 8.60 10.90 -15.26
C LEU A 168 8.91 9.43 -15.63
N GLY A 169 7.88 8.58 -15.76
CA GLY A 169 8.03 7.18 -16.16
C GLY A 169 8.82 6.31 -15.18
N VAL A 170 9.08 6.79 -13.96
CA VAL A 170 9.86 6.09 -12.94
C VAL A 170 9.01 5.79 -11.70
N ARG A 171 9.40 4.78 -10.95
CA ARG A 171 8.81 4.49 -9.65
C ARG A 171 9.20 5.59 -8.67
N SER A 172 8.25 6.07 -7.91
CA SER A 172 8.47 7.13 -6.93
C SER A 172 7.98 6.70 -5.55
N PHE A 173 8.27 7.49 -4.52
CA PHE A 173 7.78 7.24 -3.16
C PHE A 173 6.25 7.16 -3.07
N PHE A 174 5.51 7.73 -4.01
CA PHE A 174 4.06 7.55 -4.10
C PHE A 174 3.62 6.09 -4.27
N ASN A 175 4.48 5.23 -4.83
CA ASN A 175 4.20 3.80 -4.94
C ASN A 175 4.23 3.11 -3.58
N MET A 176 4.98 3.65 -2.62
CA MET A 176 5.01 3.15 -1.24
C MET A 176 3.79 3.61 -0.44
N LEU A 177 3.12 4.69 -0.84
CA LEU A 177 1.97 5.23 -0.09
C LEU A 177 0.67 4.45 -0.33
N GLY A 178 0.50 3.85 -1.52
CA GLY A 178 -0.73 3.13 -1.88
C GLY A 178 -1.19 2.12 -0.82
N PRO A 179 -0.34 1.18 -0.39
CA PRO A 179 -0.67 0.21 0.65
C PRO A 179 -0.98 0.80 2.03
N LEU A 180 -0.53 2.02 2.30
CA LEU A 180 -0.64 2.66 3.62
C LEU A 180 -1.91 3.52 3.79
N VAL A 181 -2.70 3.71 2.73
CA VAL A 181 -3.79 4.70 2.68
C VAL A 181 -5.13 4.10 2.30
N ASN A 182 -5.41 2.88 2.76
CA ASN A 182 -6.73 2.30 2.64
C ASN A 182 -7.77 3.22 3.32
N PRO A 183 -8.80 3.68 2.62
CA PRO A 183 -9.74 4.68 3.13
C PRO A 183 -10.57 4.19 4.32
N VAL A 184 -10.75 2.89 4.50
CA VAL A 184 -11.46 2.27 5.65
C VAL A 184 -10.61 2.32 6.91
N MET A 185 -9.28 2.46 6.81
CA MET A 185 -8.36 2.28 7.94
C MET A 185 -8.58 0.93 8.65
N PRO A 186 -8.32 -0.18 7.99
CA PRO A 186 -8.75 -1.51 8.41
C PRO A 186 -8.18 -1.89 9.80
N THR A 187 -8.92 -2.77 10.50
CA THR A 187 -8.50 -3.30 11.81
C THR A 187 -7.22 -4.12 11.70
N TYR A 188 -7.09 -4.88 10.61
CA TYR A 188 -5.94 -5.73 10.31
C TYR A 188 -5.35 -5.39 8.95
N GLN A 189 -4.02 -5.50 8.83
CA GLN A 189 -3.35 -5.26 7.55
C GLN A 189 -2.19 -6.21 7.35
N LEU A 190 -2.19 -6.90 6.20
CA LEU A 190 -1.07 -7.70 5.72
C LEU A 190 -0.42 -6.95 4.54
N LEU A 191 0.83 -6.59 4.72
CA LEU A 191 1.60 -5.74 3.80
C LEU A 191 2.77 -6.51 3.21
N GLY A 192 2.76 -6.74 1.91
CA GLY A 192 3.92 -7.28 1.20
C GLY A 192 4.87 -6.17 0.73
N VAL A 193 6.17 -6.36 0.90
CA VAL A 193 7.18 -5.38 0.50
C VAL A 193 8.35 -6.06 -0.24
N TYR A 194 8.91 -5.38 -1.24
CA TYR A 194 9.90 -5.96 -2.13
C TYR A 194 11.34 -5.94 -1.58
N ASN A 195 11.61 -5.34 -0.42
CA ASN A 195 12.93 -5.36 0.22
C ASN A 195 12.88 -5.12 1.74
N LEU A 196 13.96 -5.47 2.43
CA LEU A 196 14.09 -5.33 3.89
C LEU A 196 14.09 -3.86 4.39
N PRO A 197 14.71 -2.88 3.71
CA PRO A 197 14.58 -1.48 4.12
C PRO A 197 13.12 -1.02 4.18
N LEU A 198 12.31 -1.39 3.21
CA LEU A 198 10.90 -1.04 3.18
C LEU A 198 10.08 -1.81 4.24
N LEU A 199 10.46 -3.05 4.56
CA LEU A 199 9.87 -3.80 5.67
C LEU A 199 10.04 -3.02 6.99
N ARG A 200 11.24 -2.53 7.27
CA ARG A 200 11.52 -1.72 8.47
C ARG A 200 10.76 -0.40 8.45
N LEU A 201 10.78 0.31 7.32
CA LEU A 201 10.09 1.58 7.16
C LEU A 201 8.58 1.44 7.44
N TYR A 202 7.93 0.41 6.88
CA TYR A 202 6.51 0.14 7.10
C TYR A 202 6.23 -0.27 8.55
N SER A 203 7.06 -1.14 9.11
CA SER A 203 6.91 -1.57 10.51
C SER A 203 6.94 -0.38 11.47
N TYR A 204 7.90 0.53 11.31
CA TYR A 204 7.97 1.74 12.14
C TYR A 204 6.78 2.69 11.91
N THR A 205 6.36 2.89 10.66
CA THR A 205 5.19 3.73 10.34
C THR A 205 3.90 3.21 10.98
N TYR A 206 3.77 1.88 11.12
CA TYR A 206 2.58 1.27 11.72
C TYR A 206 2.63 1.12 13.24
N GLN A 207 3.80 1.22 13.88
CA GLN A 207 3.93 1.09 15.34
C GLN A 207 3.07 2.09 16.11
N GLU A 208 2.86 3.28 15.57
CA GLU A 208 2.03 4.32 16.16
C GLU A 208 0.54 4.18 15.81
N SER A 209 0.19 3.25 14.92
CA SER A 209 -1.19 3.04 14.49
C SER A 209 -1.95 2.09 15.40
N ARG A 210 -3.29 2.19 15.41
CA ARG A 210 -4.16 1.22 16.08
C ARG A 210 -4.39 -0.05 15.27
N THR A 211 -3.93 -0.08 14.02
CA THR A 211 -4.08 -1.22 13.11
C THR A 211 -3.15 -2.36 13.54
N ARG A 212 -3.66 -3.56 13.68
CA ARG A 212 -2.84 -4.75 13.81
C ARG A 212 -2.27 -5.11 12.45
N PHE A 213 -0.96 -5.14 12.34
CA PHE A 213 -0.28 -5.33 11.07
C PHE A 213 0.69 -6.51 11.07
N ALA A 214 0.93 -7.03 9.87
CA ALA A 214 2.10 -7.85 9.55
C ALA A 214 2.70 -7.34 8.24
N VAL A 215 4.01 -7.09 8.23
CA VAL A 215 4.77 -6.75 7.03
C VAL A 215 5.60 -7.96 6.63
N VAL A 216 5.50 -8.40 5.39
CA VAL A 216 6.18 -9.60 4.88
C VAL A 216 7.12 -9.27 3.73
N HIS A 217 8.23 -9.99 3.67
CA HIS A 217 9.19 -9.93 2.57
C HIS A 217 9.88 -11.27 2.43
N SER A 218 9.91 -11.84 1.23
CA SER A 218 10.69 -13.04 0.93
C SER A 218 12.10 -12.70 0.49
N LEU A 219 13.09 -13.41 1.00
CA LEU A 219 14.50 -13.09 0.79
C LEU A 219 14.97 -13.28 -0.66
N ASP A 220 14.20 -14.01 -1.48
CA ASP A 220 14.37 -14.11 -2.93
C ASP A 220 13.73 -12.93 -3.72
N GLY A 221 13.23 -11.92 -3.00
CA GLY A 221 12.81 -10.63 -3.55
C GLY A 221 11.34 -10.46 -3.85
N TYR A 222 10.48 -11.44 -3.48
CA TYR A 222 9.03 -11.27 -3.62
C TYR A 222 8.45 -10.38 -2.51
N ASP A 223 7.45 -9.58 -2.86
CA ASP A 223 6.65 -8.83 -1.89
C ASP A 223 5.46 -9.67 -1.35
N GLU A 224 5.59 -10.98 -1.39
CA GLU A 224 4.67 -11.99 -0.85
C GLU A 224 5.43 -13.03 -0.03
N ILE A 225 4.68 -13.98 0.55
CA ILE A 225 5.25 -15.17 1.17
C ILE A 225 5.57 -16.17 0.06
N SER A 226 6.84 -16.27 -0.31
CA SER A 226 7.34 -17.25 -1.28
C SER A 226 7.56 -18.61 -0.63
N LEU A 227 7.35 -19.67 -1.43
CA LEU A 227 7.69 -21.05 -1.03
C LEU A 227 9.09 -21.47 -1.50
N THR A 228 9.82 -20.56 -2.17
CA THR A 228 11.13 -20.83 -2.77
C THR A 228 12.31 -20.33 -1.93
N ALA A 229 12.05 -19.49 -0.93
CA ALA A 229 13.08 -18.98 -0.02
C ALA A 229 12.50 -18.67 1.36
N GLU A 230 13.37 -18.40 2.31
CA GLU A 230 12.98 -17.86 3.60
C GLU A 230 12.28 -16.52 3.46
N PHE A 231 11.34 -16.25 4.33
CA PHE A 231 10.62 -14.98 4.36
C PHE A 231 10.58 -14.40 5.77
N LYS A 232 10.61 -13.09 5.82
CA LYS A 232 10.59 -12.32 7.04
C LYS A 232 9.21 -11.75 7.29
N VAL A 233 8.74 -11.84 8.53
CA VAL A 233 7.48 -11.24 8.99
C VAL A 233 7.77 -10.33 10.16
N ALA A 234 7.41 -9.05 10.02
CA ALA A 234 7.46 -8.07 11.10
C ALA A 234 6.05 -7.75 11.58
N MET A 235 5.83 -7.85 12.87
CA MET A 235 4.58 -7.55 13.58
C MET A 235 4.88 -6.57 14.72
N PRO A 236 3.88 -5.95 15.39
CA PRO A 236 4.11 -4.96 16.43
C PRO A 236 5.11 -5.39 17.52
N GLU A 237 5.03 -6.65 17.94
CA GLU A 237 5.80 -7.15 19.10
C GLU A 237 6.99 -8.01 18.72
N LYS A 238 7.09 -8.43 17.45
CA LYS A 238 8.14 -9.38 17.02
C LYS A 238 8.43 -9.32 15.53
N GLU A 239 9.67 -9.60 15.21
CA GLU A 239 10.14 -9.85 13.86
C GLU A 239 10.70 -11.27 13.80
N LYS A 240 10.29 -12.05 12.82
CA LYS A 240 10.70 -13.45 12.70
C LYS A 240 11.00 -13.83 11.26
N LEU A 241 12.02 -14.64 11.09
CA LEU A 241 12.34 -15.32 9.84
C LEU A 241 11.68 -16.70 9.85
N TYR A 242 11.05 -17.04 8.76
CA TYR A 242 10.38 -18.33 8.56
C TYR A 242 10.99 -19.06 7.37
N THR A 243 11.06 -20.37 7.46
CA THR A 243 11.43 -21.24 6.36
C THR A 243 10.18 -21.76 5.66
N PRO A 244 10.16 -21.93 4.34
CA PRO A 244 9.00 -22.43 3.60
C PRO A 244 8.49 -23.78 4.09
N CYS A 245 9.37 -24.66 4.56
CA CYS A 245 8.98 -25.99 5.07
C CYS A 245 7.97 -25.96 6.21
N LEU A 246 7.86 -24.85 6.94
CA LEU A 246 6.83 -24.66 7.97
C LEU A 246 5.41 -24.50 7.39
N LEU A 247 5.31 -24.22 6.10
CA LEU A 247 4.04 -24.00 5.38
C LEU A 247 3.64 -25.21 4.53
N TYR A 248 4.54 -26.18 4.34
CA TYR A 248 4.22 -27.38 3.59
C TYR A 248 3.31 -28.29 4.42
N THR A 249 2.12 -28.49 3.91
CA THR A 249 1.17 -29.51 4.36
C THR A 249 1.09 -30.63 3.33
N SER A 250 2.22 -31.07 2.78
CA SER A 250 2.20 -32.24 1.90
C SER A 250 1.74 -33.44 2.71
N PRO A 251 0.74 -34.18 2.23
CA PRO A 251 0.40 -35.46 2.84
C PRO A 251 1.66 -36.34 2.86
N SER A 252 1.92 -36.98 3.99
CA SER A 252 3.01 -37.94 4.08
C SER A 252 2.77 -39.06 3.06
N PRO A 253 3.79 -39.56 2.37
CA PRO A 253 3.64 -40.75 1.51
C PRO A 253 3.13 -41.99 2.25
N ARG A 254 2.90 -41.87 3.55
CA ARG A 254 2.40 -42.96 4.44
C ARG A 254 0.97 -42.72 4.91
N ASP A 255 0.34 -41.61 4.57
CA ASP A 255 -1.06 -41.30 4.80
C ASP A 255 -1.84 -41.60 3.49
#